data_9760a2bb765d6cc35803b168b54edf41
#
_entry.id   9760a2bb765d6cc35803b168b54edf41
#
_cell.length_a   1.000
_cell.length_b   1.000
_cell.length_c   1.000
_cell.angle_alpha   90.00
_cell.angle_beta   90.00
_cell.angle_gamma   90.00
#
_symmetry.space_group_name_H-M   'P 1'
#
loop_
_entity.id
_entity.type
_entity.pdbx_description
1 polymer ?
#
loop_
_entity_poly.entity_id
_entity_poly.type
_entity_poly.pdbx_seq_one_letter_code
_entity_poly.pdbx_strand_id
1 'polypeptide(L)'
;MATQYGITGTTAKGIAASVERAVTEGSLGPEAALPPVRRLADDLGVSPGTVATAYKELRRRGIVVTRGRGGTVVAPAPAVTSRRPPKVPEGLRDLSGGHPDPSLLPALVPPSRLSPGVRAHRSMPRLARLEEVVRDWIGPEGVPVEHVTFAHGALDLIGRLLSVELRPGDAVAMEDPGYHHLLDLVTALGLRIVPVAVDDEGLRPDAVRGALRAGVRALVCSPRAQNPYGGCFSAARREALLEVLRAEPDVLVVENDHASEVSGAPLRSLTGDGLTRWVHVRTVSKFLGTDLRWAAAACDATTLARHDGRLLLTSGWVSHLLQEIVHGLLTDVATRALVTAAQETYALRRGALLAELGGRGIDAHGASGMNLWVPVQDESAVVNGLRSYGWWVAAGARFRSSSPPGVRISVAALAPADAARLASDFAAVLGESEATYGG
;
A
#
# COMPACT_ATOMS: atom_id res chain seq x y z
N MET A 1 6.86 -40.97 -21.05
CA MET A 1 5.43 -40.75 -21.35
C MET A 1 5.06 -39.32 -20.94
N ALA A 2 4.37 -38.56 -21.77
CA ALA A 2 3.83 -37.27 -21.35
C ALA A 2 2.62 -37.52 -20.46
N THR A 3 2.60 -36.94 -19.28
CA THR A 3 1.45 -37.01 -18.36
C THR A 3 0.26 -36.25 -18.94
N GLN A 4 -0.93 -36.49 -18.43
CA GLN A 4 -2.16 -35.75 -18.77
C GLN A 4 -2.00 -34.20 -18.64
N TYR A 5 -0.95 -33.75 -17.94
CA TYR A 5 -0.60 -32.35 -17.68
C TYR A 5 0.63 -31.86 -18.45
N GLY A 6 1.18 -32.66 -19.38
CA GLY A 6 2.40 -32.33 -20.13
C GLY A 6 3.68 -32.22 -19.28
N ILE A 7 3.62 -32.66 -18.00
CA ILE A 7 4.78 -32.63 -17.10
C ILE A 7 5.71 -33.80 -17.40
N THR A 8 7.02 -33.53 -17.54
CA THR A 8 8.06 -34.52 -17.85
C THR A 8 9.27 -34.33 -16.94
N GLY A 9 10.15 -35.35 -16.91
CA GLY A 9 11.41 -35.30 -16.18
C GLY A 9 11.58 -36.45 -15.21
N THR A 10 12.84 -36.85 -14.97
CA THR A 10 13.23 -37.96 -14.08
C THR A 10 13.94 -37.47 -12.82
N THR A 11 14.26 -36.18 -12.74
CA THR A 11 14.91 -35.54 -11.57
C THR A 11 14.05 -34.44 -11.02
N ALA A 12 14.22 -34.11 -9.74
CA ALA A 12 13.49 -33.02 -9.11
C ALA A 12 13.62 -31.66 -9.88
N LYS A 13 14.85 -31.39 -10.36
CA LYS A 13 15.14 -30.19 -11.16
C LYS A 13 14.43 -30.23 -12.54
N GLY A 14 14.45 -31.40 -13.19
CA GLY A 14 13.81 -31.59 -14.49
C GLY A 14 12.28 -31.47 -14.41
N ILE A 15 11.66 -32.06 -13.37
CA ILE A 15 10.22 -31.95 -13.11
C ILE A 15 9.85 -30.50 -12.81
N ALA A 16 10.61 -29.81 -11.97
CA ALA A 16 10.37 -28.41 -11.65
C ALA A 16 10.46 -27.52 -12.91
N ALA A 17 11.48 -27.70 -13.73
CA ALA A 17 11.65 -26.97 -14.99
C ALA A 17 10.53 -27.25 -15.99
N SER A 18 10.01 -28.49 -16.03
CA SER A 18 8.87 -28.86 -16.91
C SER A 18 7.58 -28.16 -16.48
N VAL A 19 7.27 -28.14 -15.18
CA VAL A 19 6.12 -27.42 -14.63
C VAL A 19 6.24 -25.92 -14.90
N GLU A 20 7.41 -25.35 -14.66
CA GLU A 20 7.66 -23.92 -14.91
C GLU A 20 7.46 -23.54 -16.38
N ARG A 21 7.94 -24.38 -17.30
CA ARG A 21 7.70 -24.20 -18.73
C ARG A 21 6.21 -24.24 -19.07
N ALA A 22 5.48 -25.24 -18.57
CA ALA A 22 4.04 -25.38 -18.78
C ALA A 22 3.25 -24.15 -18.24
N VAL A 23 3.68 -23.56 -17.14
CA VAL A 23 3.13 -22.32 -16.60
C VAL A 23 3.47 -21.13 -17.50
N THR A 24 4.70 -21.03 -17.96
CA THR A 24 5.16 -19.93 -18.85
C THR A 24 4.50 -19.98 -20.21
N GLU A 25 4.30 -21.17 -20.76
CA GLU A 25 3.61 -21.40 -22.05
C GLU A 25 2.07 -21.34 -21.95
N GLY A 26 1.54 -21.19 -20.72
CA GLY A 26 0.10 -21.07 -20.47
C GLY A 26 -0.68 -22.39 -20.52
N SER A 27 -0.03 -23.52 -20.71
CA SER A 27 -0.67 -24.86 -20.67
C SER A 27 -1.10 -25.27 -19.26
N LEU A 28 -0.48 -24.69 -18.21
CA LEU A 28 -0.92 -24.70 -16.83
C LEU A 28 -1.22 -23.27 -16.41
N GLY A 29 -2.49 -22.90 -16.45
CA GLY A 29 -2.94 -21.57 -16.05
C GLY A 29 -2.88 -21.33 -14.54
N PRO A 30 -3.04 -20.07 -14.09
CA PRO A 30 -3.17 -19.74 -12.67
C PRO A 30 -4.25 -20.59 -11.99
N GLU A 31 -3.98 -21.02 -10.77
CA GLU A 31 -4.87 -21.88 -9.96
C GLU A 31 -5.10 -23.31 -10.48
N ALA A 32 -4.50 -23.66 -11.64
CA ALA A 32 -4.53 -25.03 -12.13
C ALA A 32 -3.94 -25.99 -11.07
N ALA A 33 -4.70 -27.05 -10.75
CA ALA A 33 -4.25 -28.05 -9.78
C ALA A 33 -3.15 -28.92 -10.39
N LEU A 34 -2.04 -29.08 -9.65
CA LEU A 34 -1.01 -30.05 -9.99
C LEU A 34 -1.41 -31.46 -9.49
N PRO A 35 -0.96 -32.52 -10.16
CA PRO A 35 -1.22 -33.87 -9.69
C PRO A 35 -0.72 -34.08 -8.25
N PRO A 36 -1.39 -34.92 -7.43
CA PRO A 36 -0.86 -35.37 -6.16
C PRO A 36 0.53 -36.01 -6.34
N VAL A 37 1.41 -35.76 -5.36
CA VAL A 37 2.83 -36.20 -5.41
C VAL A 37 2.96 -37.67 -5.79
N ARG A 38 2.16 -38.55 -5.21
CA ARG A 38 2.22 -40.01 -5.49
C ARG A 38 1.83 -40.31 -6.92
N ARG A 39 0.72 -39.71 -7.40
CA ARG A 39 0.23 -39.90 -8.77
C ARG A 39 1.25 -39.44 -9.81
N LEU A 40 1.83 -38.24 -9.64
CA LEU A 40 2.86 -37.77 -10.56
C LEU A 40 4.13 -38.63 -10.51
N ALA A 41 4.49 -39.15 -9.35
CA ALA A 41 5.61 -40.08 -9.22
C ALA A 41 5.38 -41.37 -10.02
N ASP A 42 4.19 -41.94 -9.91
CA ASP A 42 3.79 -43.14 -10.67
C ASP A 42 3.78 -42.86 -12.18
N ASP A 43 3.18 -41.72 -12.58
CA ASP A 43 3.08 -41.30 -14.00
C ASP A 43 4.48 -41.09 -14.64
N LEU A 44 5.47 -40.62 -13.86
CA LEU A 44 6.82 -40.34 -14.34
C LEU A 44 7.83 -41.46 -14.09
N GLY A 45 7.43 -42.50 -13.35
CA GLY A 45 8.34 -43.62 -12.98
C GLY A 45 9.47 -43.20 -12.04
N VAL A 46 9.20 -42.24 -11.12
CA VAL A 46 10.17 -41.71 -10.17
C VAL A 46 9.70 -41.91 -8.72
N SER A 47 10.62 -41.71 -7.76
CA SER A 47 10.19 -41.76 -6.35
C SER A 47 9.29 -40.63 -5.95
N PRO A 48 8.33 -40.84 -5.03
CA PRO A 48 7.52 -39.73 -4.47
C PRO A 48 8.37 -38.62 -3.85
N GLY A 49 9.54 -38.96 -3.28
CA GLY A 49 10.48 -37.97 -2.75
C GLY A 49 11.07 -37.05 -3.80
N THR A 50 11.28 -37.54 -5.01
CA THR A 50 11.73 -36.72 -6.16
C THR A 50 10.71 -35.67 -6.54
N VAL A 51 9.43 -36.05 -6.63
CA VAL A 51 8.32 -35.12 -6.93
C VAL A 51 8.09 -34.14 -5.78
N ALA A 52 8.14 -34.62 -4.53
CA ALA A 52 8.00 -33.75 -3.35
C ALA A 52 9.10 -32.68 -3.32
N THR A 53 10.34 -33.04 -3.67
CA THR A 53 11.47 -32.09 -3.78
C THR A 53 11.22 -31.07 -4.91
N ALA A 54 10.73 -31.52 -6.08
CA ALA A 54 10.36 -30.62 -7.17
C ALA A 54 9.28 -29.62 -6.74
N TYR A 55 8.22 -30.09 -6.07
CA TYR A 55 7.16 -29.24 -5.59
C TYR A 55 7.60 -28.28 -4.47
N LYS A 56 8.53 -28.71 -3.61
CA LYS A 56 9.16 -27.83 -2.62
C LYS A 56 9.95 -26.71 -3.29
N GLU A 57 10.71 -27.02 -4.34
CA GLU A 57 11.46 -26.04 -5.12
C GLU A 57 10.53 -25.05 -5.84
N LEU A 58 9.48 -25.55 -6.49
CA LEU A 58 8.47 -24.71 -7.15
C LEU A 58 7.76 -23.77 -6.15
N ARG A 59 7.44 -24.25 -4.93
CA ARG A 59 6.90 -23.43 -3.85
C ARG A 59 7.89 -22.35 -3.40
N ARG A 60 9.15 -22.72 -3.19
CA ARG A 60 10.20 -21.78 -2.83
C ARG A 60 10.36 -20.66 -3.86
N ARG A 61 10.13 -20.97 -5.14
CA ARG A 61 10.18 -20.03 -6.26
C ARG A 61 8.85 -19.29 -6.51
N GLY A 62 7.83 -19.56 -5.72
CA GLY A 62 6.51 -18.93 -5.84
C GLY A 62 5.70 -19.33 -7.08
N ILE A 63 6.10 -20.40 -7.78
CA ILE A 63 5.42 -20.89 -9.00
C ILE A 63 4.16 -21.67 -8.64
N VAL A 64 4.17 -22.33 -7.48
CA VAL A 64 3.02 -23.08 -6.95
C VAL A 64 2.79 -22.77 -5.48
N VAL A 65 1.54 -22.93 -5.02
CA VAL A 65 1.14 -22.78 -3.61
C VAL A 65 0.38 -24.03 -3.16
N THR A 66 0.39 -24.32 -1.85
CA THR A 66 -0.37 -25.42 -1.26
C THR A 66 -1.61 -24.86 -0.60
N ARG A 67 -2.80 -25.38 -0.97
CA ARG A 67 -4.10 -24.98 -0.42
C ARG A 67 -4.72 -26.12 0.42
N GLY A 68 -4.12 -26.43 1.56
CA GLY A 68 -4.65 -27.45 2.48
C GLY A 68 -5.19 -28.71 1.79
N ARG A 69 -6.50 -28.96 1.89
CA ARG A 69 -7.18 -30.08 1.20
C ARG A 69 -7.25 -29.93 -0.32
N GLY A 70 -7.04 -28.75 -0.87
CA GLY A 70 -7.01 -28.47 -2.32
C GLY A 70 -5.69 -28.87 -3.02
N GLY A 71 -4.71 -29.37 -2.27
CA GLY A 71 -3.45 -29.82 -2.85
C GLY A 71 -2.49 -28.71 -3.26
N THR A 72 -1.63 -28.98 -4.24
CA THR A 72 -0.70 -28.02 -4.83
C THR A 72 -1.30 -27.47 -6.12
N VAL A 73 -1.40 -26.15 -6.21
CA VAL A 73 -1.93 -25.46 -7.39
C VAL A 73 -0.88 -24.46 -7.93
N VAL A 74 -0.94 -24.15 -9.22
CA VAL A 74 -0.17 -23.03 -9.79
C VAL A 74 -0.51 -21.78 -9.01
N ALA A 75 0.50 -21.04 -8.57
CA ALA A 75 0.27 -19.77 -7.90
C ALA A 75 -0.58 -18.87 -8.81
N PRO A 76 -1.53 -18.12 -8.26
CA PRO A 76 -2.15 -17.06 -9.03
C PRO A 76 -1.00 -16.23 -9.61
N ALA A 77 -1.03 -15.91 -10.89
CA ALA A 77 -0.01 -15.08 -11.51
C ALA A 77 0.19 -13.88 -10.57
N PRO A 78 1.45 -13.54 -10.20
CA PRO A 78 1.68 -12.37 -9.40
C PRO A 78 0.91 -11.25 -10.09
N ALA A 79 0.17 -10.46 -9.31
CA ALA A 79 -0.69 -9.38 -9.83
C ALA A 79 0.17 -8.25 -10.45
N VAL A 80 1.14 -8.63 -11.29
CA VAL A 80 1.92 -7.75 -12.17
C VAL A 80 1.10 -7.37 -13.41
N THR A 81 -0.13 -7.85 -13.51
CA THR A 81 -1.07 -7.19 -14.38
C THR A 81 -1.32 -5.81 -13.77
N SER A 82 -0.65 -4.80 -14.32
CA SER A 82 -1.04 -3.42 -14.10
C SER A 82 -2.55 -3.34 -14.31
N ARG A 83 -3.31 -3.46 -13.22
CA ARG A 83 -4.73 -3.16 -13.25
C ARG A 83 -4.81 -1.66 -13.47
N ARG A 84 -4.75 -1.27 -14.76
CA ARG A 84 -5.09 0.12 -15.09
C ARG A 84 -6.43 0.40 -14.43
N PRO A 85 -6.53 1.48 -13.65
CA PRO A 85 -7.81 1.84 -13.08
C PRO A 85 -8.82 1.89 -14.23
N PRO A 86 -10.02 1.36 -14.06
CA PRO A 86 -11.04 1.43 -15.09
C PRO A 86 -11.24 2.91 -15.46
N LYS A 87 -11.32 3.18 -16.77
CA LYS A 87 -11.61 4.53 -17.23
C LYS A 87 -12.98 4.93 -16.70
N VAL A 88 -13.03 6.06 -15.99
CA VAL A 88 -14.30 6.61 -15.49
C VAL A 88 -15.17 6.96 -16.68
N PRO A 89 -16.41 6.46 -16.79
CA PRO A 89 -17.31 6.82 -17.85
C PRO A 89 -17.58 8.33 -17.87
N GLU A 90 -17.80 8.86 -19.06
CA GLU A 90 -18.12 10.27 -19.24
C GLU A 90 -19.42 10.64 -18.49
N GLY A 91 -19.46 11.81 -17.87
CA GLY A 91 -20.60 12.28 -17.09
C GLY A 91 -20.63 11.82 -15.63
N LEU A 92 -19.75 10.92 -15.20
CA LEU A 92 -19.65 10.52 -13.80
C LEU A 92 -18.61 11.36 -13.04
N ARG A 93 -18.92 11.68 -11.78
CA ARG A 93 -17.96 12.29 -10.85
C ARG A 93 -17.07 11.23 -10.23
N ASP A 94 -15.77 11.33 -10.47
CA ASP A 94 -14.78 10.39 -9.94
C ASP A 94 -14.44 10.69 -8.48
N LEU A 95 -14.97 9.89 -7.59
CA LEU A 95 -14.64 9.84 -6.16
C LEU A 95 -13.90 8.53 -5.79
N SER A 96 -13.48 7.74 -6.79
CA SER A 96 -12.78 6.48 -6.59
C SER A 96 -11.26 6.65 -6.49
N GLY A 97 -10.73 7.76 -7.00
CA GLY A 97 -9.30 8.05 -7.01
C GLY A 97 -8.77 8.45 -5.63
N GLY A 98 -7.54 8.07 -5.30
CA GLY A 98 -6.83 8.60 -4.13
C GLY A 98 -5.85 9.71 -4.53
N HIS A 99 -6.15 10.44 -5.60
CA HIS A 99 -5.30 11.52 -6.13
C HIS A 99 -5.72 12.87 -5.53
N PRO A 100 -4.76 13.78 -5.31
CA PRO A 100 -5.08 15.13 -4.87
C PRO A 100 -5.84 15.92 -5.94
N ASP A 101 -6.55 16.95 -5.52
CA ASP A 101 -7.20 17.93 -6.40
C ASP A 101 -6.11 18.72 -7.15
N PRO A 102 -6.08 18.71 -8.50
CA PRO A 102 -5.06 19.43 -9.25
C PRO A 102 -5.05 20.94 -9.00
N SER A 103 -6.20 21.53 -8.65
CA SER A 103 -6.29 22.97 -8.35
C SER A 103 -5.63 23.37 -7.03
N LEU A 104 -5.35 22.39 -6.17
CA LEU A 104 -4.69 22.56 -4.87
C LEU A 104 -3.21 22.13 -4.89
N LEU A 105 -2.65 21.88 -6.08
CA LEU A 105 -1.24 21.56 -6.25
C LEU A 105 -0.46 22.78 -6.73
N PRO A 106 0.79 22.94 -6.27
CA PRO A 106 1.65 24.00 -6.75
C PRO A 106 2.02 23.80 -8.23
N ALA A 107 2.23 24.88 -8.95
CA ALA A 107 2.83 24.82 -10.26
C ALA A 107 4.28 24.34 -10.15
N LEU A 108 4.66 23.38 -10.97
CA LEU A 108 6.06 22.95 -11.05
C LEU A 108 6.92 24.09 -11.60
N VAL A 109 8.07 24.32 -10.98
CA VAL A 109 9.04 25.32 -11.44
C VAL A 109 9.53 24.94 -12.83
N PRO A 110 9.48 25.86 -13.82
CA PRO A 110 10.00 25.58 -15.16
C PRO A 110 11.47 25.14 -15.11
N PRO A 111 11.90 24.18 -15.92
CA PRO A 111 13.30 23.73 -15.99
C PRO A 111 14.29 24.86 -16.26
N SER A 112 13.88 25.92 -16.94
CA SER A 112 14.70 27.12 -17.23
C SER A 112 15.17 27.90 -15.99
N ARG A 113 14.51 27.69 -14.84
CA ARG A 113 14.90 28.29 -13.54
C ARG A 113 15.80 27.36 -12.72
N LEU A 114 15.99 26.13 -13.17
CA LEU A 114 16.92 25.21 -12.54
C LEU A 114 18.31 25.49 -13.13
N SER A 115 19.29 25.73 -12.29
CA SER A 115 20.71 25.77 -12.69
C SER A 115 21.41 24.50 -12.20
N PRO A 116 21.11 23.35 -12.78
CA PRO A 116 21.85 22.14 -12.43
C PRO A 116 23.23 22.25 -13.10
N GLY A 117 24.23 22.63 -12.34
CA GLY A 117 25.60 22.45 -12.79
C GLY A 117 25.82 20.97 -13.16
N VAL A 118 26.65 20.71 -14.17
CA VAL A 118 27.10 19.35 -14.47
C VAL A 118 27.79 18.78 -13.22
N ARG A 119 27.20 17.76 -12.62
CA ARG A 119 27.75 17.12 -11.42
C ARG A 119 28.63 15.95 -11.82
N ALA A 120 29.80 15.89 -11.24
CA ALA A 120 30.70 14.75 -11.44
C ALA A 120 30.07 13.47 -10.86
N HIS A 121 30.33 12.33 -11.49
CA HIS A 121 29.84 11.01 -11.04
C HIS A 121 30.18 10.65 -9.57
N ARG A 122 31.18 11.32 -8.99
CA ARG A 122 31.60 11.16 -7.58
C ARG A 122 30.87 12.11 -6.61
N SER A 123 29.89 12.92 -7.09
CA SER A 123 29.10 13.75 -6.18
C SER A 123 28.22 12.89 -5.26
N MET A 124 27.94 13.42 -4.07
CA MET A 124 27.08 12.74 -3.09
C MET A 124 25.70 12.42 -3.69
N PRO A 125 25.13 11.24 -3.45
CA PRO A 125 23.82 10.83 -4.01
C PRO A 125 22.68 11.76 -3.63
N ARG A 126 22.81 12.43 -2.49
CA ARG A 126 21.79 13.35 -1.95
C ARG A 126 22.34 14.76 -1.86
N LEU A 127 21.48 15.75 -2.14
CA LEU A 127 21.79 17.16 -1.94
C LEU A 127 21.77 17.49 -0.45
N ALA A 128 22.89 17.92 0.12
CA ALA A 128 22.99 18.22 1.56
C ALA A 128 21.90 19.20 2.02
N ARG A 129 21.65 20.28 1.23
CA ARG A 129 20.58 21.24 1.55
C ARG A 129 19.18 20.65 1.55
N LEU A 130 18.91 19.62 0.72
CA LEU A 130 17.62 18.93 0.75
C LEU A 130 17.55 17.97 1.95
N GLU A 131 18.66 17.34 2.34
CA GLU A 131 18.71 16.56 3.58
C GLU A 131 18.41 17.42 4.81
N GLU A 132 18.94 18.65 4.88
CA GLU A 132 18.63 19.62 5.94
C GLU A 132 17.13 19.95 5.95
N VAL A 133 16.56 20.33 4.81
CA VAL A 133 15.13 20.60 4.68
C VAL A 133 14.28 19.39 5.11
N VAL A 134 14.69 18.17 4.78
CA VAL A 134 13.99 16.95 5.17
C VAL A 134 14.06 16.70 6.68
N ARG A 135 15.22 16.95 7.31
CA ARG A 135 15.35 16.88 8.77
C ARG A 135 14.44 17.89 9.47
N ASP A 136 14.40 19.12 8.97
CA ASP A 136 13.54 20.18 9.48
C ASP A 136 12.05 19.90 9.22
N TRP A 137 11.73 19.13 8.19
CA TRP A 137 10.37 18.76 7.85
C TRP A 137 9.83 17.59 8.66
N ILE A 138 10.66 16.59 8.95
CA ILE A 138 10.26 15.35 9.64
C ILE A 138 10.50 15.42 11.15
N GLY A 139 11.65 15.94 11.57
CA GLY A 139 12.11 15.91 12.94
C GLY A 139 11.20 16.58 13.97
N PRO A 140 10.61 17.76 13.69
CA PRO A 140 9.72 18.45 14.65
C PRO A 140 8.47 17.65 15.03
N GLU A 141 8.09 16.64 14.26
CA GLU A 141 6.98 15.73 14.58
C GLU A 141 7.41 14.52 15.44
N GLY A 142 8.65 14.52 15.96
CA GLY A 142 9.14 13.50 16.90
C GLY A 142 9.76 12.26 16.26
N VAL A 143 10.02 12.28 14.96
CA VAL A 143 10.72 11.19 14.26
C VAL A 143 12.24 11.46 14.35
N PRO A 144 13.08 10.47 14.74
CA PRO A 144 14.52 10.62 14.69
C PRO A 144 15.02 10.81 13.24
N VAL A 145 15.90 11.78 13.01
CA VAL A 145 16.32 12.20 11.66
C VAL A 145 17.84 12.16 11.44
N GLU A 146 18.56 11.41 12.27
CA GLU A 146 20.01 11.21 12.12
C GLU A 146 20.32 10.57 10.76
N HIS A 147 19.49 9.65 10.33
CA HIS A 147 19.65 8.89 9.11
C HIS A 147 18.47 9.13 8.16
N VAL A 148 18.72 9.87 7.07
CA VAL A 148 17.72 10.17 6.06
C VAL A 148 18.15 9.66 4.68
N THR A 149 17.18 9.27 3.85
CA THR A 149 17.41 8.84 2.47
C THR A 149 16.27 9.26 1.56
N PHE A 150 16.47 9.15 0.24
CA PHE A 150 15.49 9.51 -0.79
C PHE A 150 15.23 8.33 -1.72
N ALA A 151 14.02 8.27 -2.28
CA ALA A 151 13.61 7.24 -3.21
C ALA A 151 12.61 7.77 -4.25
N HIS A 152 12.32 6.98 -5.28
CA HIS A 152 11.39 7.32 -6.36
C HIS A 152 9.92 7.07 -5.94
N GLY A 153 9.55 7.63 -4.76
CA GLY A 153 8.25 7.48 -4.12
C GLY A 153 8.21 6.36 -3.07
N ALA A 154 7.16 6.39 -2.24
CA ALA A 154 7.03 5.50 -1.09
C ALA A 154 7.00 4.01 -1.48
N LEU A 155 6.31 3.63 -2.56
CA LEU A 155 6.24 2.22 -3.00
C LEU A 155 7.61 1.69 -3.45
N ASP A 156 8.43 2.52 -4.13
CA ASP A 156 9.80 2.16 -4.51
C ASP A 156 10.66 1.91 -3.27
N LEU A 157 10.60 2.81 -2.30
CA LEU A 157 11.36 2.69 -1.05
C LEU A 157 10.95 1.43 -0.27
N ILE A 158 9.65 1.25 -0.02
CA ILE A 158 9.12 0.12 0.73
C ILE A 158 9.45 -1.19 0.01
N GLY A 159 9.25 -1.25 -1.30
CA GLY A 159 9.57 -2.44 -2.09
C GLY A 159 11.04 -2.83 -2.04
N ARG A 160 11.95 -1.85 -2.11
CA ARG A 160 13.40 -2.09 -1.96
C ARG A 160 13.72 -2.63 -0.57
N LEU A 161 13.21 -2.00 0.49
CA LEU A 161 13.43 -2.44 1.85
C LEU A 161 12.91 -3.87 2.06
N LEU A 162 11.66 -4.14 1.74
CA LEU A 162 11.10 -5.48 1.89
C LEU A 162 11.90 -6.53 1.10
N SER A 163 12.42 -6.18 -0.09
CA SER A 163 13.20 -7.11 -0.91
C SER A 163 14.59 -7.44 -0.37
N VAL A 164 15.20 -6.57 0.45
CA VAL A 164 16.51 -6.81 1.07
C VAL A 164 16.40 -7.36 2.49
N GLU A 165 15.30 -7.10 3.17
CA GLU A 165 15.05 -7.54 4.53
C GLU A 165 14.40 -8.90 4.62
N LEU A 166 13.58 -9.26 3.64
CA LEU A 166 12.72 -10.43 3.66
C LEU A 166 13.02 -11.37 2.49
N ARG A 167 12.60 -12.61 2.66
CA ARG A 167 12.70 -13.66 1.64
C ARG A 167 11.30 -14.07 1.18
N PRO A 168 11.10 -14.50 -0.07
CA PRO A 168 9.84 -15.07 -0.52
C PRO A 168 9.33 -16.13 0.46
N GLY A 169 8.06 -16.00 0.87
CA GLY A 169 7.42 -16.83 1.90
C GLY A 169 7.43 -16.23 3.31
N ASP A 170 8.27 -15.22 3.60
CA ASP A 170 8.20 -14.48 4.87
C ASP A 170 6.86 -13.74 5.00
N ALA A 171 6.43 -13.56 6.24
CA ALA A 171 5.16 -12.91 6.55
C ALA A 171 5.33 -11.42 6.85
N VAL A 172 4.41 -10.62 6.32
CA VAL A 172 4.31 -9.18 6.55
C VAL A 172 2.94 -8.86 7.12
N ALA A 173 2.89 -8.18 8.25
CA ALA A 173 1.67 -7.63 8.82
C ALA A 173 1.27 -6.38 8.01
N MET A 174 0.01 -6.37 7.53
CA MET A 174 -0.54 -5.30 6.70
C MET A 174 -1.90 -4.89 7.23
N GLU A 175 -2.21 -3.60 7.16
CA GLU A 175 -3.54 -3.07 7.46
C GLU A 175 -4.63 -3.77 6.62
N ASP A 176 -5.77 -4.09 7.23
CA ASP A 176 -6.93 -4.68 6.56
C ASP A 176 -8.24 -4.04 7.08
N PRO A 177 -8.92 -3.20 6.27
CA PRO A 177 -8.58 -2.86 4.90
C PRO A 177 -7.32 -1.99 4.80
N GLY A 178 -6.54 -2.15 3.73
CA GLY A 178 -5.25 -1.49 3.52
C GLY A 178 -5.04 -0.99 2.09
N TYR A 179 -3.96 -0.25 1.87
CA TYR A 179 -3.66 0.33 0.57
C TYR A 179 -3.33 -0.75 -0.48
N HIS A 180 -4.20 -0.90 -1.47
CA HIS A 180 -4.16 -2.00 -2.44
C HIS A 180 -2.83 -2.13 -3.20
N HIS A 181 -2.16 -1.03 -3.56
CA HIS A 181 -0.85 -1.13 -4.22
C HIS A 181 0.26 -1.66 -3.31
N LEU A 182 0.16 -1.45 -1.98
CA LEU A 182 1.07 -2.09 -1.03
C LEU A 182 0.74 -3.58 -0.90
N LEU A 183 -0.53 -3.97 -0.88
CA LEU A 183 -0.94 -5.37 -0.88
C LEU A 183 -0.44 -6.09 -2.14
N ASP A 184 -0.62 -5.47 -3.31
CA ASP A 184 -0.12 -5.99 -4.58
C ASP A 184 1.42 -6.09 -4.60
N LEU A 185 2.13 -5.08 -4.07
CA LEU A 185 3.59 -5.06 -3.98
C LEU A 185 4.13 -6.20 -3.11
N VAL A 186 3.57 -6.38 -1.91
CA VAL A 186 3.96 -7.45 -0.97
C VAL A 186 3.72 -8.82 -1.62
N THR A 187 2.58 -8.99 -2.30
CA THR A 187 2.26 -10.21 -3.05
C THR A 187 3.25 -10.44 -4.20
N ALA A 188 3.60 -9.40 -4.97
CA ALA A 188 4.54 -9.48 -6.09
C ALA A 188 5.97 -9.84 -5.65
N LEU A 189 6.35 -9.50 -4.42
CA LEU A 189 7.61 -9.90 -3.81
C LEU A 189 7.60 -11.37 -3.30
N GLY A 190 6.50 -12.09 -3.46
CA GLY A 190 6.33 -13.46 -2.97
C GLY A 190 6.22 -13.54 -1.45
N LEU A 191 5.89 -12.45 -0.78
CA LEU A 191 5.71 -12.38 0.67
C LEU A 191 4.26 -12.74 1.03
N ARG A 192 4.05 -13.24 2.25
CA ARG A 192 2.75 -13.62 2.75
C ARG A 192 2.15 -12.50 3.60
N ILE A 193 0.99 -12.01 3.22
CA ILE A 193 0.26 -10.99 3.98
C ILE A 193 -0.40 -11.64 5.19
N VAL A 194 -0.22 -11.02 6.36
CA VAL A 194 -0.99 -11.28 7.58
C VAL A 194 -1.84 -10.04 7.85
N PRO A 195 -3.17 -10.13 7.66
CA PRO A 195 -4.04 -8.98 7.81
C PRO A 195 -4.14 -8.54 9.27
N VAL A 196 -4.07 -7.24 9.50
CA VAL A 196 -4.22 -6.59 10.81
C VAL A 196 -5.38 -5.62 10.74
N ALA A 197 -6.41 -5.87 11.55
CA ALA A 197 -7.60 -5.04 11.60
C ALA A 197 -7.29 -3.60 12.02
N VAL A 198 -8.02 -2.67 11.42
CA VAL A 198 -7.95 -1.23 11.70
C VAL A 198 -9.30 -0.69 12.15
N ASP A 199 -9.27 0.46 12.81
CA ASP A 199 -10.41 1.28 13.20
C ASP A 199 -10.08 2.78 13.00
N ASP A 200 -10.87 3.69 13.56
CA ASP A 200 -10.64 5.15 13.46
C ASP A 200 -9.31 5.60 14.07
N GLU A 201 -8.75 4.82 14.98
CA GLU A 201 -7.43 5.05 15.54
C GLU A 201 -6.32 4.23 14.86
N GLY A 202 -6.56 3.68 13.67
CA GLY A 202 -5.62 2.89 12.87
C GLY A 202 -5.47 1.44 13.35
N LEU A 203 -4.25 0.89 13.35
CA LEU A 203 -4.00 -0.51 13.74
C LEU A 203 -4.53 -0.85 15.13
N ARG A 204 -5.19 -1.98 15.26
CA ARG A 204 -5.61 -2.52 16.56
C ARG A 204 -4.47 -3.28 17.25
N PRO A 205 -4.11 -2.96 18.50
CA PRO A 205 -2.99 -3.60 19.21
C PRO A 205 -3.15 -5.11 19.41
N ASP A 206 -4.38 -5.57 19.63
CA ASP A 206 -4.71 -7.01 19.75
C ASP A 206 -4.45 -7.77 18.45
N ALA A 207 -4.80 -7.16 17.30
CA ALA A 207 -4.54 -7.72 15.98
C ALA A 207 -3.04 -7.70 15.65
N VAL A 208 -2.29 -6.64 16.00
CA VAL A 208 -0.84 -6.60 15.86
C VAL A 208 -0.19 -7.71 16.68
N ARG A 209 -0.59 -7.88 17.95
CA ARG A 209 -0.10 -8.98 18.80
C ARG A 209 -0.38 -10.35 18.19
N GLY A 210 -1.53 -10.52 17.54
CA GLY A 210 -1.86 -11.73 16.80
C GLY A 210 -0.93 -11.98 15.63
N ALA A 211 -0.62 -10.94 14.85
CA ALA A 211 0.30 -11.00 13.72
C ALA A 211 1.75 -11.33 14.16
N LEU A 212 2.22 -10.72 15.24
CA LEU A 212 3.55 -11.02 15.81
C LEU A 212 3.65 -12.49 16.22
N ARG A 213 2.64 -13.03 16.90
CA ARG A 213 2.58 -14.48 17.22
C ARG A 213 2.54 -15.37 15.99
N ALA A 214 2.05 -14.87 14.87
CA ALA A 214 2.07 -15.59 13.59
C ALA A 214 3.44 -15.52 12.88
N GLY A 215 4.45 -14.89 13.50
CA GLY A 215 5.82 -14.85 13.03
C GLY A 215 6.04 -13.89 11.87
N VAL A 216 5.38 -12.75 11.86
CA VAL A 216 5.66 -11.70 10.87
C VAL A 216 7.06 -11.12 11.07
N ARG A 217 7.71 -10.76 9.96
CA ARG A 217 9.05 -10.19 9.93
C ARG A 217 9.03 -8.67 9.72
N ALA A 218 7.92 -8.14 9.22
CA ALA A 218 7.71 -6.70 9.10
C ALA A 218 6.25 -6.35 9.36
N LEU A 219 6.03 -5.13 9.80
CA LEU A 219 4.73 -4.46 9.91
C LEU A 219 4.76 -3.23 9.01
N VAL A 220 3.80 -3.10 8.10
CA VAL A 220 3.63 -1.90 7.26
C VAL A 220 2.32 -1.23 7.62
N CYS A 221 2.37 0.05 8.01
CA CYS A 221 1.20 0.79 8.47
C CYS A 221 1.24 2.26 8.05
N SER A 222 0.11 2.94 8.22
CA SER A 222 -0.07 4.37 8.00
C SER A 222 -0.40 5.04 9.34
N PRO A 223 0.45 5.92 9.89
CA PRO A 223 0.21 6.52 11.21
C PRO A 223 -0.94 7.53 11.20
N ARG A 224 -1.26 8.07 10.04
CA ARG A 224 -2.38 9.01 9.80
C ARG A 224 -2.91 8.86 8.38
N ALA A 225 -4.15 9.32 8.15
CA ALA A 225 -4.84 9.23 6.86
C ALA A 225 -4.83 7.82 6.27
N GLN A 226 -4.99 6.80 7.10
CA GLN A 226 -4.95 5.40 6.69
C GLN A 226 -5.85 5.17 5.45
N ASN A 227 -5.34 4.50 4.46
CA ASN A 227 -6.06 4.26 3.21
C ASN A 227 -6.50 2.79 3.14
N PRO A 228 -7.83 2.51 3.13
CA PRO A 228 -8.94 3.42 2.78
C PRO A 228 -9.70 4.06 3.95
N TYR A 229 -9.44 3.64 5.18
CA TYR A 229 -10.30 3.89 6.35
C TYR A 229 -10.25 5.35 6.86
N GLY A 230 -9.15 6.06 6.60
CA GLY A 230 -8.95 7.42 7.10
C GLY A 230 -8.55 7.51 8.57
N GLY A 231 -8.27 6.39 9.23
CA GLY A 231 -7.86 6.34 10.62
C GLY A 231 -6.52 7.05 10.88
N CYS A 232 -6.28 7.44 12.14
CA CYS A 232 -5.01 8.01 12.58
C CYS A 232 -4.74 7.64 14.05
N PHE A 233 -3.48 7.41 14.39
CA PHE A 233 -3.12 7.02 15.75
C PHE A 233 -3.43 8.15 16.74
N SER A 234 -4.13 7.81 17.84
CA SER A 234 -4.18 8.62 19.03
C SER A 234 -2.89 8.43 19.88
N ALA A 235 -2.67 9.28 20.85
CA ALA A 235 -1.54 9.11 21.78
C ALA A 235 -1.64 7.78 22.54
N ALA A 236 -2.84 7.41 22.99
CA ALA A 236 -3.08 6.16 23.71
C ALA A 236 -2.86 4.93 22.79
N ARG A 237 -3.35 5.00 21.54
CA ARG A 237 -3.15 3.94 20.55
C ARG A 237 -1.67 3.73 20.23
N ARG A 238 -0.93 4.82 20.04
CA ARG A 238 0.52 4.77 19.83
C ARG A 238 1.25 4.04 20.95
N GLU A 239 1.00 4.40 22.22
CA GLU A 239 1.64 3.74 23.35
C GLU A 239 1.29 2.24 23.43
N ALA A 240 0.02 1.88 23.21
CA ALA A 240 -0.41 0.49 23.21
C ALA A 240 0.25 -0.33 22.07
N LEU A 241 0.47 0.27 20.91
CA LEU A 241 1.20 -0.36 19.80
C LEU A 241 2.69 -0.51 20.12
N LEU A 242 3.32 0.50 20.70
CA LEU A 242 4.73 0.45 21.10
C LEU A 242 4.98 -0.61 22.19
N GLU A 243 4.07 -0.76 23.17
CA GLU A 243 4.16 -1.83 24.16
C GLU A 243 4.23 -3.21 23.51
N VAL A 244 3.40 -3.44 22.48
CA VAL A 244 3.37 -4.70 21.73
C VAL A 244 4.63 -4.89 20.88
N LEU A 245 5.11 -3.84 20.19
CA LEU A 245 6.21 -3.92 19.24
C LEU A 245 7.58 -4.01 19.90
N ARG A 246 7.77 -3.39 21.06
CA ARG A 246 9.04 -3.47 21.82
C ARG A 246 9.40 -4.88 22.29
N ALA A 247 8.39 -5.76 22.37
CA ALA A 247 8.62 -7.18 22.68
C ALA A 247 9.26 -7.96 21.53
N GLU A 248 9.24 -7.42 20.29
CA GLU A 248 9.69 -8.08 19.07
C GLU A 248 10.70 -7.20 18.29
N PRO A 249 11.91 -6.97 18.84
CA PRO A 249 12.87 -5.98 18.33
C PRO A 249 13.40 -6.26 16.92
N ASP A 250 13.27 -7.50 16.44
CA ASP A 250 13.72 -7.91 15.10
C ASP A 250 12.70 -7.62 14.00
N VAL A 251 11.47 -7.23 14.36
CA VAL A 251 10.42 -6.89 13.39
C VAL A 251 10.68 -5.51 12.82
N LEU A 252 10.76 -5.40 11.48
CA LEU A 252 10.89 -4.12 10.80
C LEU A 252 9.55 -3.38 10.80
N VAL A 253 9.50 -2.23 11.43
CA VAL A 253 8.32 -1.33 11.40
C VAL A 253 8.48 -0.32 10.27
N VAL A 254 7.54 -0.33 9.32
CA VAL A 254 7.50 0.56 8.16
C VAL A 254 6.28 1.46 8.27
N GLU A 255 6.48 2.73 8.56
CA GLU A 255 5.43 3.74 8.51
C GLU A 255 5.38 4.41 7.14
N ASN A 256 4.22 4.40 6.53
CA ASN A 256 3.94 5.09 5.27
C ASN A 256 3.08 6.33 5.52
N ASP A 257 3.71 7.46 5.82
CA ASP A 257 3.04 8.77 5.98
C ASP A 257 2.76 9.39 4.59
N HIS A 258 1.83 8.75 3.88
CA HIS A 258 1.56 9.08 2.48
C HIS A 258 0.79 10.38 2.27
N ALA A 259 0.01 10.83 3.25
CA ALA A 259 -0.77 12.06 3.19
C ALA A 259 -0.01 13.25 3.76
N SER A 260 0.88 12.99 4.74
CA SER A 260 1.78 14.00 5.29
C SER A 260 1.07 15.33 5.61
N GLU A 261 1.45 16.40 4.96
CA GLU A 261 0.96 17.76 5.17
C GLU A 261 -0.55 17.93 4.99
N VAL A 262 -1.18 17.11 4.15
CA VAL A 262 -2.62 17.20 3.89
C VAL A 262 -3.45 16.18 4.68
N SER A 263 -2.85 15.55 5.70
CA SER A 263 -3.57 14.61 6.56
C SER A 263 -4.65 15.27 7.42
N GLY A 264 -4.39 16.49 7.90
CA GLY A 264 -5.25 17.19 8.84
C GLY A 264 -5.25 16.60 10.26
N ALA A 265 -4.27 15.73 10.57
CA ALA A 265 -4.09 15.13 11.89
C ALA A 265 -2.62 15.19 12.30
N PRO A 266 -2.31 15.34 13.61
CA PRO A 266 -0.95 15.29 14.10
C PRO A 266 -0.34 13.92 13.87
N LEU A 267 0.96 13.87 13.56
CA LEU A 267 1.69 12.61 13.49
C LEU A 267 1.88 12.03 14.91
N ARG A 268 1.60 10.75 15.05
CA ARG A 268 1.89 9.93 16.23
C ARG A 268 2.73 8.74 15.79
N SER A 269 4.00 9.02 15.46
CA SER A 269 4.91 8.01 14.92
C SER A 269 5.26 6.94 15.95
N LEU A 270 5.37 5.70 15.49
CA LEU A 270 5.91 4.57 16.26
C LEU A 270 7.44 4.53 16.22
N THR A 271 8.06 5.26 15.27
CA THR A 271 9.50 5.19 15.00
C THR A 271 10.32 5.88 16.08
N GLY A 272 11.52 5.39 16.33
CA GLY A 272 12.29 5.76 17.51
C GLY A 272 11.81 4.99 18.75
N ASP A 273 11.77 5.62 19.90
CA ASP A 273 11.14 5.15 21.17
C ASP A 273 11.39 3.67 21.53
N GLY A 274 12.62 3.19 21.34
CA GLY A 274 13.03 1.84 21.68
C GLY A 274 12.83 0.79 20.60
N LEU A 275 12.32 1.15 19.41
CA LEU A 275 12.35 0.26 18.24
C LEU A 275 13.74 0.25 17.61
N THR A 276 14.29 -0.94 17.36
CA THR A 276 15.62 -1.12 16.76
C THR A 276 15.61 -1.15 15.25
N ARG A 277 14.48 -1.55 14.65
CA ARG A 277 14.30 -1.73 13.20
C ARG A 277 13.08 -0.94 12.74
N TRP A 278 13.31 0.18 12.09
CA TRP A 278 12.22 1.06 11.69
C TRP A 278 12.55 1.93 10.49
N VAL A 279 11.53 2.37 9.81
CA VAL A 279 11.58 3.42 8.79
C VAL A 279 10.27 4.20 8.77
N HIS A 280 10.40 5.52 8.79
CA HIS A 280 9.31 6.46 8.53
C HIS A 280 9.45 7.01 7.12
N VAL A 281 8.47 6.71 6.26
CA VAL A 281 8.46 7.12 4.86
C VAL A 281 7.47 8.25 4.67
N ARG A 282 7.94 9.38 4.15
CA ARG A 282 7.12 10.56 3.85
C ARG A 282 7.22 10.92 2.38
N THR A 283 6.08 11.05 1.70
CA THR A 283 6.03 11.37 0.28
C THR A 283 5.38 12.71 0.00
N VAL A 284 5.84 13.39 -1.05
CA VAL A 284 5.28 14.67 -1.50
C VAL A 284 4.08 14.51 -2.43
N SER A 285 3.70 13.28 -2.77
CA SER A 285 2.73 12.98 -3.84
C SER A 285 1.34 13.57 -3.63
N LYS A 286 0.93 13.86 -2.40
CA LYS A 286 -0.43 14.35 -2.11
C LYS A 286 -0.54 15.87 -2.00
N PHE A 287 0.59 16.57 -1.92
CA PHE A 287 0.59 18.02 -1.74
C PHE A 287 1.51 18.78 -2.71
N LEU A 288 2.52 18.13 -3.31
CA LEU A 288 3.32 18.76 -4.38
C LEU A 288 3.04 18.17 -5.77
N GLY A 289 2.41 17.01 -5.86
CA GLY A 289 2.04 16.36 -7.11
C GLY A 289 2.52 14.91 -7.22
N THR A 290 1.67 14.08 -7.79
CA THR A 290 1.91 12.63 -7.91
C THR A 290 3.02 12.30 -8.90
N ASP A 291 3.26 13.17 -9.88
CA ASP A 291 4.25 12.96 -10.96
C ASP A 291 5.69 13.15 -10.47
N LEU A 292 5.92 13.89 -9.40
CA LEU A 292 7.25 14.06 -8.82
C LEU A 292 7.90 12.73 -8.41
N ARG A 293 7.10 11.71 -8.10
CA ARG A 293 7.61 10.38 -7.73
C ARG A 293 8.78 10.43 -6.77
N TRP A 294 8.65 11.22 -5.69
CA TRP A 294 9.68 11.42 -4.69
C TRP A 294 9.17 11.14 -3.28
N ALA A 295 10.03 10.54 -2.48
CA ALA A 295 9.82 10.31 -1.06
C ALA A 295 11.14 10.47 -0.31
N ALA A 296 11.04 10.98 0.91
CA ALA A 296 12.09 10.92 1.92
C ALA A 296 11.76 9.80 2.92
N ALA A 297 12.80 9.27 3.56
CA ALA A 297 12.65 8.44 4.74
C ALA A 297 13.66 8.82 5.81
N ALA A 298 13.22 8.74 7.06
CA ALA A 298 14.08 8.66 8.23
C ALA A 298 14.07 7.22 8.75
N CYS A 299 15.21 6.66 9.16
CA CYS A 299 15.28 5.26 9.53
C CYS A 299 16.45 4.98 10.49
N ASP A 300 16.49 3.76 11.02
CA ASP A 300 17.68 3.28 11.75
C ASP A 300 18.88 3.10 10.80
N ALA A 301 20.10 3.07 11.36
CA ALA A 301 21.35 2.99 10.60
C ALA A 301 21.46 1.75 9.73
N THR A 302 20.97 0.60 10.21
CA THR A 302 21.02 -0.68 9.47
C THR A 302 20.07 -0.61 8.26
N THR A 303 18.86 -0.11 8.45
CA THR A 303 17.86 0.07 7.41
C THR A 303 18.36 1.05 6.35
N LEU A 304 19.01 2.18 6.74
CA LEU A 304 19.66 3.11 5.81
C LEU A 304 20.70 2.41 4.94
N ALA A 305 21.65 1.69 5.57
CA ALA A 305 22.75 1.05 4.85
C ALA A 305 22.24 0.01 3.82
N ARG A 306 21.21 -0.74 4.16
CA ARG A 306 20.59 -1.75 3.26
C ARG A 306 19.83 -1.09 2.12
N HIS A 307 19.05 -0.05 2.42
CA HIS A 307 18.32 0.70 1.38
C HIS A 307 19.30 1.35 0.39
N ASP A 308 20.27 2.11 0.88
CA ASP A 308 21.23 2.84 0.05
C ASP A 308 22.10 1.86 -0.76
N GLY A 309 22.52 0.76 -0.16
CA GLY A 309 23.24 -0.31 -0.88
C GLY A 309 22.41 -0.88 -2.03
N ARG A 310 21.12 -1.12 -1.82
CA ARG A 310 20.22 -1.60 -2.88
C ARG A 310 19.95 -0.54 -3.94
N LEU A 311 19.78 0.70 -3.53
CA LEU A 311 19.57 1.84 -4.43
C LEU A 311 20.76 2.01 -5.38
N LEU A 312 21.99 1.94 -4.86
CA LEU A 312 23.23 2.03 -5.65
C LEU A 312 23.33 0.93 -6.70
N LEU A 313 22.87 -0.28 -6.41
CA LEU A 313 22.89 -1.42 -7.34
C LEU A 313 21.79 -1.34 -8.43
N THR A 314 20.85 -0.43 -8.31
CA THR A 314 19.72 -0.29 -9.25
C THR A 314 19.74 1.07 -9.97
N SER A 315 19.06 2.07 -9.43
CA SER A 315 18.97 3.41 -10.04
C SER A 315 20.09 4.37 -9.60
N GLY A 316 20.96 3.95 -8.71
CA GLY A 316 22.06 4.77 -8.18
C GLY A 316 21.58 5.76 -7.14
N TRP A 317 20.83 6.75 -7.55
CA TRP A 317 20.25 7.81 -6.71
C TRP A 317 19.02 8.42 -7.38
N VAL A 318 18.27 9.20 -6.63
CA VAL A 318 17.22 10.06 -7.19
C VAL A 318 17.86 11.21 -7.93
N SER A 319 17.43 11.46 -9.16
CA SER A 319 18.02 12.56 -9.99
C SER A 319 18.16 13.85 -9.20
N HIS A 320 19.33 14.48 -9.30
CA HIS A 320 19.58 15.77 -8.68
C HIS A 320 18.65 16.87 -9.22
N LEU A 321 18.21 16.78 -10.47
CA LEU A 321 17.20 17.70 -11.02
C LEU A 321 15.89 17.60 -10.23
N LEU A 322 15.45 16.38 -9.93
CA LEU A 322 14.26 16.17 -9.13
C LEU A 322 14.45 16.64 -7.69
N GLN A 323 15.62 16.37 -7.10
CA GLN A 323 15.95 16.88 -5.77
C GLN A 323 15.94 18.41 -5.70
N GLU A 324 16.44 19.11 -6.75
CA GLU A 324 16.38 20.57 -6.86
C GLU A 324 14.94 21.09 -6.92
N ILE A 325 14.08 20.44 -7.73
CA ILE A 325 12.66 20.81 -7.83
C ILE A 325 11.97 20.65 -6.46
N VAL A 326 12.17 19.50 -5.82
CA VAL A 326 11.56 19.23 -4.51
C VAL A 326 12.06 20.19 -3.45
N HIS A 327 13.38 20.46 -3.41
CA HIS A 327 13.95 21.46 -2.51
C HIS A 327 13.28 22.83 -2.69
N GLY A 328 13.21 23.30 -3.95
CA GLY A 328 12.57 24.58 -4.26
C GLY A 328 11.11 24.65 -3.79
N LEU A 329 10.32 23.61 -4.05
CA LEU A 329 8.91 23.55 -3.64
C LEU A 329 8.76 23.48 -2.12
N LEU A 330 9.55 22.69 -1.40
CA LEU A 330 9.48 22.59 0.07
C LEU A 330 9.90 23.88 0.79
N THR A 331 10.78 24.67 0.18
CA THR A 331 11.25 25.93 0.77
C THR A 331 10.46 27.15 0.34
N ASP A 332 9.63 27.05 -0.71
CA ASP A 332 8.83 28.17 -1.22
C ASP A 332 7.66 28.51 -0.30
N VAL A 333 7.55 29.80 0.07
CA VAL A 333 6.51 30.30 0.98
C VAL A 333 5.11 30.18 0.37
N ALA A 334 4.98 30.46 -0.94
CA ALA A 334 3.69 30.37 -1.62
C ALA A 334 3.20 28.91 -1.70
N THR A 335 4.11 27.98 -1.95
CA THR A 335 3.81 26.54 -1.92
C THR A 335 3.33 26.11 -0.54
N ARG A 336 3.99 26.52 0.53
CA ARG A 336 3.55 26.18 1.91
C ARG A 336 2.16 26.72 2.22
N ALA A 337 1.86 27.96 1.84
CA ALA A 337 0.53 28.54 2.01
C ALA A 337 -0.56 27.76 1.23
N LEU A 338 -0.26 27.34 0.01
CA LEU A 338 -1.17 26.52 -0.79
C LEU A 338 -1.40 25.13 -0.16
N VAL A 339 -0.36 24.51 0.38
CA VAL A 339 -0.47 23.21 1.07
C VAL A 339 -1.34 23.32 2.33
N THR A 340 -1.21 24.39 3.10
CA THR A 340 -2.10 24.66 4.25
C THR A 340 -3.55 24.81 3.80
N ALA A 341 -3.82 25.60 2.75
CA ALA A 341 -5.16 25.75 2.19
C ALA A 341 -5.73 24.43 1.65
N ALA A 342 -4.89 23.58 1.06
CA ALA A 342 -5.28 22.23 0.61
C ALA A 342 -5.69 21.34 1.79
N GLN A 343 -4.92 21.35 2.89
CA GLN A 343 -5.23 20.63 4.11
C GLN A 343 -6.61 21.04 4.67
N GLU A 344 -6.83 22.33 4.81
CA GLU A 344 -8.11 22.89 5.30
C GLU A 344 -9.27 22.50 4.37
N THR A 345 -9.06 22.60 3.06
CA THR A 345 -10.08 22.23 2.07
C THR A 345 -10.46 20.75 2.18
N TYR A 346 -9.50 19.83 2.29
CA TYR A 346 -9.82 18.42 2.45
C TYR A 346 -10.50 18.13 3.79
N ALA A 347 -10.12 18.80 4.87
CA ALA A 347 -10.77 18.67 6.17
C ALA A 347 -12.24 19.12 6.11
N LEU A 348 -12.52 20.26 5.47
CA LEU A 348 -13.88 20.76 5.27
C LEU A 348 -14.72 19.80 4.42
N ARG A 349 -14.21 19.35 3.29
CA ARG A 349 -14.90 18.41 2.39
C ARG A 349 -15.22 17.09 3.11
N ARG A 350 -14.27 16.57 3.87
CA ARG A 350 -14.43 15.33 4.65
C ARG A 350 -15.47 15.51 5.75
N GLY A 351 -15.36 16.58 6.55
CA GLY A 351 -16.28 16.88 7.63
C GLY A 351 -17.73 17.08 7.13
N ALA A 352 -17.90 17.77 6.01
CA ALA A 352 -19.21 17.96 5.40
C ALA A 352 -19.85 16.61 5.01
N LEU A 353 -19.11 15.73 4.34
CA LEU A 353 -19.67 14.44 3.93
C LEU A 353 -19.95 13.52 5.13
N LEU A 354 -19.06 13.48 6.13
CA LEU A 354 -19.30 12.72 7.37
C LEU A 354 -20.56 13.18 8.10
N ALA A 355 -20.76 14.48 8.23
CA ALA A 355 -21.94 15.04 8.88
C ALA A 355 -23.24 14.68 8.13
N GLU A 356 -23.22 14.76 6.80
CA GLU A 356 -24.38 14.42 5.96
C GLU A 356 -24.73 12.93 5.97
N LEU A 357 -23.73 12.05 5.97
CA LEU A 357 -23.93 10.60 6.10
C LEU A 357 -24.44 10.25 7.50
N GLY A 358 -23.78 10.77 8.55
CA GLY A 358 -24.20 10.55 9.93
C GLY A 358 -25.62 11.06 10.24
N GLY A 359 -26.01 12.23 9.69
CA GLY A 359 -27.36 12.75 9.79
C GLY A 359 -28.45 11.86 9.17
N ARG A 360 -28.05 10.89 8.34
CA ARG A 360 -28.92 9.88 7.71
C ARG A 360 -28.76 8.47 8.34
N GLY A 361 -28.02 8.38 9.46
CA GLY A 361 -27.78 7.11 10.13
C GLY A 361 -26.79 6.20 9.40
N ILE A 362 -26.04 6.71 8.43
CA ILE A 362 -25.03 5.95 7.70
C ILE A 362 -23.71 6.05 8.46
N ASP A 363 -23.20 4.88 8.92
CA ASP A 363 -21.90 4.81 9.55
C ASP A 363 -20.80 5.04 8.53
N ALA A 364 -19.87 5.97 8.82
CA ALA A 364 -18.79 6.33 7.92
C ALA A 364 -17.55 6.74 8.72
N HIS A 365 -16.40 6.27 8.29
CA HIS A 365 -15.11 6.48 8.93
C HIS A 365 -14.22 7.37 8.08
N GLY A 366 -13.41 8.22 8.71
CA GLY A 366 -12.55 9.17 8.02
C GLY A 366 -12.01 10.24 8.95
N ALA A 367 -11.28 9.86 10.01
CA ALA A 367 -10.73 10.79 11.00
C ALA A 367 -9.73 11.78 10.39
N SER A 368 -9.03 11.39 9.31
CA SER A 368 -7.99 12.21 8.69
C SER A 368 -7.82 11.92 7.19
N GLY A 369 -7.10 12.79 6.48
CA GLY A 369 -6.81 12.63 5.06
C GLY A 369 -7.99 12.97 4.16
N MET A 370 -8.02 12.36 2.98
CA MET A 370 -8.98 12.66 1.92
C MET A 370 -9.90 11.49 1.55
N ASN A 371 -9.90 10.42 2.34
CA ASN A 371 -10.73 9.25 2.09
C ASN A 371 -11.72 9.02 3.23
N LEU A 372 -12.91 8.53 2.88
CA LEU A 372 -13.87 7.96 3.81
C LEU A 372 -14.08 6.49 3.48
N TRP A 373 -14.31 5.70 4.50
CA TRP A 373 -14.73 4.32 4.41
C TRP A 373 -16.15 4.18 4.93
N VAL A 374 -17.02 3.61 4.12
CA VAL A 374 -18.41 3.36 4.49
C VAL A 374 -18.62 1.84 4.48
N PRO A 375 -18.81 1.19 5.65
CA PRO A 375 -19.17 -0.21 5.71
C PRO A 375 -20.52 -0.47 5.02
N VAL A 376 -20.60 -1.52 4.21
CA VAL A 376 -21.84 -1.91 3.51
C VAL A 376 -21.93 -3.43 3.45
N GLN A 377 -23.14 -3.97 3.25
CA GLN A 377 -23.33 -5.41 3.13
C GLN A 377 -22.97 -5.92 1.73
N ASP A 378 -23.33 -5.19 0.68
CA ASP A 378 -23.05 -5.50 -0.73
C ASP A 378 -22.38 -4.33 -1.43
N GLU A 379 -21.07 -4.44 -1.62
CA GLU A 379 -20.26 -3.43 -2.33
C GLU A 379 -20.72 -3.22 -3.77
N SER A 380 -21.11 -4.30 -4.44
CA SER A 380 -21.48 -4.25 -5.87
C SER A 380 -22.81 -3.54 -6.06
N ALA A 381 -23.80 -3.81 -5.21
CA ALA A 381 -25.07 -3.11 -5.22
C ALA A 381 -24.88 -1.61 -4.96
N VAL A 382 -24.12 -1.25 -3.94
CA VAL A 382 -23.87 0.17 -3.61
C VAL A 382 -23.09 0.89 -4.70
N VAL A 383 -22.00 0.31 -5.23
CA VAL A 383 -21.21 0.93 -6.29
C VAL A 383 -22.04 1.13 -7.57
N ASN A 384 -22.84 0.14 -7.96
CA ASN A 384 -23.70 0.25 -9.13
C ASN A 384 -24.87 1.21 -8.92
N GLY A 385 -25.49 1.21 -7.75
CA GLY A 385 -26.54 2.16 -7.38
C GLY A 385 -26.02 3.59 -7.43
N LEU A 386 -24.92 3.90 -6.76
CA LEU A 386 -24.30 5.24 -6.79
C LEU A 386 -23.90 5.66 -8.21
N ARG A 387 -23.48 4.71 -9.04
CA ARG A 387 -23.17 4.98 -10.45
C ARG A 387 -24.39 5.46 -11.22
N SER A 388 -25.58 4.94 -10.97
CA SER A 388 -26.83 5.41 -11.60
C SER A 388 -27.20 6.84 -11.22
N TYR A 389 -26.75 7.31 -10.04
CA TYR A 389 -26.87 8.69 -9.58
C TYR A 389 -25.73 9.63 -10.03
N GLY A 390 -24.78 9.10 -10.82
CA GLY A 390 -23.68 9.89 -11.37
C GLY A 390 -22.38 9.90 -10.54
N TRP A 391 -22.25 9.01 -9.53
CA TRP A 391 -21.10 8.93 -8.66
C TRP A 391 -20.23 7.70 -8.99
N TRP A 392 -18.93 7.89 -9.12
CA TRP A 392 -17.98 6.82 -9.31
C TRP A 392 -17.12 6.65 -8.06
N VAL A 393 -17.43 5.64 -7.24
CA VAL A 393 -16.76 5.33 -5.98
C VAL A 393 -15.94 4.04 -6.09
N ALA A 394 -15.05 3.77 -5.13
CA ALA A 394 -14.21 2.58 -5.16
C ALA A 394 -14.81 1.43 -4.32
N ALA A 395 -15.01 0.26 -4.93
CA ALA A 395 -15.37 -0.95 -4.22
C ALA A 395 -14.27 -1.35 -3.22
N GLY A 396 -14.66 -1.77 -2.03
CA GLY A 396 -13.77 -2.14 -0.94
C GLY A 396 -12.97 -3.40 -1.19
N ALA A 397 -13.46 -4.31 -2.01
CA ALA A 397 -12.79 -5.57 -2.37
C ALA A 397 -11.33 -5.39 -2.84
N ARG A 398 -10.96 -4.19 -3.34
CA ARG A 398 -9.58 -3.87 -3.73
C ARG A 398 -8.66 -3.64 -2.55
N PHE A 399 -9.19 -3.27 -1.39
CA PHE A 399 -8.46 -2.80 -0.21
C PHE A 399 -8.45 -3.81 0.92
N ARG A 400 -9.19 -4.90 0.81
CA ARG A 400 -9.40 -5.85 1.89
C ARG A 400 -8.98 -7.27 1.55
N SER A 401 -8.57 -8.00 2.57
CA SER A 401 -8.27 -9.43 2.51
C SER A 401 -9.32 -10.24 3.26
N SER A 402 -9.63 -9.85 4.49
CA SER A 402 -10.54 -10.55 5.41
C SER A 402 -11.53 -9.61 6.09
N SER A 403 -11.30 -8.31 6.06
CA SER A 403 -12.20 -7.33 6.68
C SER A 403 -13.57 -7.29 6.00
N PRO A 404 -14.62 -6.83 6.72
CA PRO A 404 -15.96 -6.71 6.17
C PRO A 404 -16.03 -5.82 4.92
N PRO A 405 -17.07 -6.02 4.08
CA PRO A 405 -17.28 -5.20 2.89
C PRO A 405 -17.46 -3.73 3.22
N GLY A 406 -17.05 -2.86 2.29
CA GLY A 406 -17.19 -1.41 2.40
C GLY A 406 -16.93 -0.71 1.09
N VAL A 407 -17.16 0.58 1.05
CA VAL A 407 -16.92 1.44 -0.10
C VAL A 407 -16.01 2.58 0.31
N ARG A 408 -14.98 2.87 -0.50
CA ARG A 408 -14.14 4.04 -0.29
C ARG A 408 -14.61 5.20 -1.14
N ILE A 409 -14.78 6.36 -0.50
CA ILE A 409 -15.10 7.63 -1.14
C ILE A 409 -13.91 8.59 -0.94
N SER A 410 -13.35 9.15 -2.02
CA SER A 410 -12.35 10.21 -1.93
C SER A 410 -13.01 11.57 -2.02
N VAL A 411 -12.77 12.43 -1.04
CA VAL A 411 -13.31 13.81 -1.05
C VAL A 411 -12.44 14.79 -1.83
N ALA A 412 -11.36 14.32 -2.44
CA ALA A 412 -10.42 15.20 -3.14
C ALA A 412 -11.09 16.06 -4.22
N ALA A 413 -12.04 15.49 -4.96
CA ALA A 413 -12.79 16.18 -6.01
C ALA A 413 -14.25 16.51 -5.62
N LEU A 414 -14.64 16.31 -4.35
CA LEU A 414 -15.99 16.55 -3.88
C LEU A 414 -16.17 18.03 -3.50
N ALA A 415 -17.06 18.75 -4.18
CA ALA A 415 -17.44 20.08 -3.71
C ALA A 415 -18.30 19.98 -2.43
N PRO A 416 -18.09 20.84 -1.42
CA PRO A 416 -18.88 20.79 -0.18
C PRO A 416 -20.40 20.83 -0.41
N ALA A 417 -20.86 21.59 -1.40
CA ALA A 417 -22.27 21.67 -1.78
C ALA A 417 -22.87 20.35 -2.30
N ASP A 418 -22.03 19.42 -2.75
CA ASP A 418 -22.46 18.12 -3.26
C ASP A 418 -22.54 17.04 -2.16
N ALA A 419 -22.03 17.31 -0.96
CA ALA A 419 -22.02 16.34 0.14
C ALA A 419 -23.41 15.87 0.53
N ALA A 420 -24.37 16.80 0.66
CA ALA A 420 -25.77 16.50 0.99
C ALA A 420 -26.45 15.63 -0.08
N ARG A 421 -26.19 15.94 -1.37
CA ARG A 421 -26.70 15.15 -2.50
C ARG A 421 -26.11 13.73 -2.50
N LEU A 422 -24.79 13.61 -2.38
CA LEU A 422 -24.12 12.30 -2.33
C LEU A 422 -24.65 11.45 -1.17
N ALA A 423 -24.81 12.03 0.02
CA ALA A 423 -25.33 11.31 1.18
C ALA A 423 -26.80 10.90 1.01
N SER A 424 -27.62 11.74 0.35
CA SER A 424 -29.02 11.41 0.02
C SER A 424 -29.09 10.25 -0.99
N ASP A 425 -28.29 10.31 -2.06
CA ASP A 425 -28.23 9.27 -3.07
C ASP A 425 -27.71 7.94 -2.47
N PHE A 426 -26.74 8.03 -1.52
CA PHE A 426 -26.22 6.86 -0.80
C PHE A 426 -27.31 6.21 0.07
N ALA A 427 -28.10 7.01 0.81
CA ALA A 427 -29.21 6.52 1.61
C ALA A 427 -30.31 5.84 0.76
N ALA A 428 -30.63 6.41 -0.41
CA ALA A 428 -31.58 5.81 -1.35
C ALA A 428 -31.11 4.41 -1.82
N VAL A 429 -29.83 4.29 -2.19
CA VAL A 429 -29.23 3.02 -2.63
C VAL A 429 -29.25 1.97 -1.52
N LEU A 430 -29.00 2.35 -0.25
CA LEU A 430 -29.06 1.41 0.87
C LEU A 430 -30.51 0.94 1.13
N GLY A 431 -31.48 1.85 1.08
CA GLY A 431 -32.90 1.51 1.25
C GLY A 431 -33.45 0.59 0.14
N GLU A 432 -33.02 0.79 -1.11
CA GLU A 432 -33.37 -0.11 -2.23
C GLU A 432 -32.77 -1.50 -2.05
N SER A 433 -31.52 -1.59 -1.52
CA SER A 433 -30.85 -2.86 -1.25
C SER A 433 -31.55 -3.65 -0.15
N GLU A 434 -31.99 -3.01 0.93
CA GLU A 434 -32.72 -3.67 2.02
C GLU A 434 -34.08 -4.20 1.56
N ALA A 435 -34.80 -3.45 0.73
CA ALA A 435 -36.10 -3.86 0.17
C ALA A 435 -35.96 -5.08 -0.75
N THR A 436 -34.82 -5.27 -1.42
CA THR A 436 -34.57 -6.39 -2.34
C THR A 436 -34.27 -7.70 -1.58
N TYR A 437 -33.73 -7.64 -0.36
CA TYR A 437 -33.37 -8.80 0.45
C TYR A 437 -34.40 -9.12 1.54
N GLY A 438 -35.37 -8.24 1.80
CA GLY A 438 -36.41 -8.38 2.83
C GLY A 438 -37.77 -8.85 2.31
N GLY A 439 -37.89 -9.27 1.05
CA GLY A 439 -39.09 -9.74 0.39
C GLY A 439 -39.21 -11.26 0.33
#